data_60ccaf59d2f3c09825e89f6bc462f047
#
_entry.id   60ccaf59d2f3c09825e89f6bc462f047
#
_cell.length_a   1.000
_cell.length_b   1.000
_cell.length_c   1.000
_cell.angle_alpha   90.00
_cell.angle_beta   90.00
_cell.angle_gamma   90.00
#
_symmetry.space_group_name_H-M   'P 1'
#
loop_
_entity.id
_entity.type
_entity.pdbx_description
1 polymer ?
#
loop_
_entity_poly.entity_id
_entity_poly.type
_entity_poly.pdbx_seq_one_letter_code
_entity_poly.pdbx_strand_id
1 'polypeptide(L)'
;MKINMKIFIFLTTFQYLIDIQMYPCNNIKGNLILYIHHLVDIYIYFGGFLFNPLYHLIVVIITLLHWIKNDDKCFLTEWSNSICYPEYTEYKGFNDFSRMLGIQDKYPTISYYYLGFVILYDLNKI
;
A
#
# COMPACT_ATOMS: atom_id res chain seq x y z
N MET A 1 10.39 -19.26 10.74
CA MET A 1 9.45 -18.38 10.03
C MET A 1 9.06 -19.03 8.71
N LYS A 2 7.75 -19.10 8.42
CA LYS A 2 7.23 -19.71 7.18
C LYS A 2 7.77 -18.94 5.95
N ILE A 3 7.96 -19.64 4.82
CA ILE A 3 8.52 -19.05 3.59
C ILE A 3 7.71 -17.84 3.11
N ASN A 4 6.37 -17.91 3.20
CA ASN A 4 5.49 -16.82 2.79
C ASN A 4 5.72 -15.53 3.61
N MET A 5 5.99 -15.67 4.90
CA MET A 5 6.32 -14.52 5.76
C MET A 5 7.67 -13.90 5.39
N LYS A 6 8.65 -14.72 5.01
CA LYS A 6 9.95 -14.21 4.53
C LYS A 6 9.79 -13.42 3.24
N ILE A 7 9.03 -13.95 2.28
CA ILE A 7 8.73 -13.27 1.01
C ILE A 7 8.01 -11.94 1.28
N PHE A 8 7.00 -11.96 2.15
CA PHE A 8 6.24 -10.78 2.51
C PHE A 8 7.12 -9.67 3.10
N ILE A 9 7.95 -10.00 4.10
CA ILE A 9 8.86 -9.03 4.72
C ILE A 9 9.91 -8.53 3.71
N PHE A 10 10.43 -9.42 2.85
CA PHE A 10 11.38 -9.04 1.80
C PHE A 10 10.77 -8.02 0.84
N LEU A 11 9.58 -8.31 0.30
CA LEU A 11 8.89 -7.39 -0.62
C LEU A 11 8.59 -6.05 0.02
N THR A 12 8.10 -6.04 1.26
CA THR A 12 7.83 -4.81 2.03
C THR A 12 9.10 -3.98 2.21
N THR A 13 10.17 -4.60 2.68
CA THR A 13 11.43 -3.90 2.92
C THR A 13 12.04 -3.39 1.63
N PHE A 14 11.97 -4.17 0.57
CA PHE A 14 12.46 -3.77 -0.76
C PHE A 14 11.69 -2.55 -1.29
N GLN A 15 10.37 -2.56 -1.24
CA GLN A 15 9.54 -1.42 -1.64
C GLN A 15 9.83 -0.18 -0.80
N TYR A 16 9.92 -0.34 0.51
CA TYR A 16 10.25 0.76 1.42
C TYR A 16 11.62 1.38 1.11
N LEU A 17 12.65 0.55 0.89
CA LEU A 17 14.00 1.05 0.58
C LEU A 17 14.04 1.83 -0.74
N ILE A 18 13.33 1.38 -1.76
CA ILE A 18 13.23 2.14 -3.02
C ILE A 18 12.52 3.46 -2.78
N ASP A 19 11.40 3.44 -2.05
CA ASP A 19 10.62 4.65 -1.80
C ASP A 19 11.41 5.72 -1.05
N ILE A 20 12.15 5.36 0.01
CA ILE A 20 12.98 6.32 0.76
C ILE A 20 14.20 6.82 0.00
N GLN A 21 14.69 6.05 -0.99
CA GLN A 21 15.75 6.53 -1.89
C GLN A 21 15.22 7.58 -2.87
N MET A 22 14.01 7.39 -3.38
CA MET A 22 13.39 8.34 -4.32
C MET A 22 12.83 9.57 -3.59
N TYR A 23 12.30 9.39 -2.40
CA TYR A 23 11.62 10.41 -1.61
C TYR A 23 12.06 10.34 -0.13
N PRO A 24 13.23 10.88 0.20
CA PRO A 24 13.78 10.78 1.55
C PRO A 24 12.88 11.43 2.60
N CYS A 25 12.70 10.75 3.72
CA CYS A 25 12.04 11.28 4.90
C CYS A 25 13.04 11.37 6.05
N ASN A 26 13.28 12.57 6.56
CA ASN A 26 14.25 12.80 7.63
C ASN A 26 13.65 12.66 9.05
N ASN A 27 12.41 12.20 9.14
CA ASN A 27 11.71 12.04 10.40
C ASN A 27 11.50 10.55 10.72
N ILE A 28 11.94 10.11 11.89
CA ILE A 28 11.86 8.69 12.28
C ILE A 28 10.41 8.20 12.42
N LYS A 29 9.51 9.06 12.92
CA LYS A 29 8.08 8.77 13.02
C LYS A 29 7.44 8.60 11.63
N GLY A 30 7.77 9.53 10.72
CA GLY A 30 7.32 9.48 9.34
C GLY A 30 7.80 8.21 8.63
N ASN A 31 9.06 7.83 8.82
CA ASN A 31 9.62 6.60 8.28
C ASN A 31 8.95 5.34 8.85
N LEU A 32 8.62 5.32 10.14
CA LEU A 32 7.91 4.20 10.74
C LEU A 32 6.50 4.05 10.15
N ILE A 33 5.76 5.15 10.02
CA ILE A 33 4.43 5.14 9.42
C ILE A 33 4.51 4.72 7.94
N LEU A 34 5.51 5.20 7.22
CA LEU A 34 5.75 4.82 5.84
C LEU A 34 6.04 3.31 5.70
N TYR A 35 6.85 2.74 6.59
CA TYR A 35 7.10 1.29 6.60
C TYR A 35 5.83 0.48 6.89
N ILE A 36 5.01 0.93 7.85
CA ILE A 36 3.69 0.32 8.12
C ILE A 36 2.78 0.43 6.89
N HIS A 37 2.80 1.57 6.20
CA HIS A 37 2.05 1.74 4.95
C HIS A 37 2.47 0.69 3.91
N HIS A 38 3.77 0.47 3.72
CA HIS A 38 4.26 -0.55 2.80
C HIS A 38 3.93 -1.99 3.23
N LEU A 39 3.86 -2.28 4.54
CA LEU A 39 3.34 -3.57 5.03
C LEU A 39 1.88 -3.79 4.60
N VAL A 40 1.05 -2.79 4.78
CA VAL A 40 -0.37 -2.83 4.37
C VAL A 40 -0.49 -2.94 2.85
N ASP A 41 0.30 -2.17 2.12
CA ASP A 41 0.31 -2.14 0.66
C ASP A 41 0.66 -3.51 0.06
N ILE A 42 1.78 -4.10 0.47
CA ILE A 42 2.17 -5.45 0.05
C ILE A 42 1.13 -6.50 0.44
N TYR A 43 0.51 -6.37 1.63
CA TYR A 43 -0.54 -7.29 2.03
C TYR A 43 -1.77 -7.18 1.12
N ILE A 44 -2.21 -5.96 0.80
CA ILE A 44 -3.37 -5.73 -0.06
C ILE A 44 -3.14 -6.28 -1.48
N TYR A 45 -1.96 -6.05 -2.05
CA TYR A 45 -1.69 -6.46 -3.44
C TYR A 45 -1.30 -7.93 -3.57
N PHE A 46 -0.64 -8.53 -2.59
CA PHE A 46 -0.08 -9.88 -2.69
C PHE A 46 -0.54 -10.85 -1.60
N GLY A 47 -1.26 -10.38 -0.59
CA GLY A 47 -1.64 -11.17 0.57
C GLY A 47 -2.46 -12.42 0.24
N GLY A 48 -3.36 -12.33 -0.74
CA GLY A 48 -4.17 -13.47 -1.17
C GLY A 48 -3.35 -14.64 -1.75
N PHE A 49 -2.17 -14.35 -2.30
CA PHE A 49 -1.24 -15.38 -2.78
C PHE A 49 -0.35 -15.98 -1.68
N LEU A 50 -0.14 -15.23 -0.61
CA LEU A 50 0.82 -15.57 0.46
C LEU A 50 0.15 -16.11 1.73
N PHE A 51 -1.07 -15.68 1.99
CA PHE A 51 -1.78 -15.94 3.25
C PHE A 51 -3.18 -16.51 3.01
N ASN A 52 -3.97 -16.59 4.07
CA ASN A 52 -5.35 -17.08 3.98
C ASN A 52 -6.22 -16.10 3.18
N PRO A 53 -6.87 -16.55 2.07
CA PRO A 53 -7.63 -15.68 1.18
C PRO A 53 -8.86 -15.05 1.85
N LEU A 54 -9.49 -15.71 2.82
CA LEU A 54 -10.66 -15.16 3.52
C LEU A 54 -10.28 -13.90 4.32
N TYR A 55 -9.22 -13.96 5.10
CA TYR A 55 -8.76 -12.80 5.87
C TYR A 55 -8.26 -11.68 4.95
N HIS A 56 -7.57 -12.06 3.87
CA HIS A 56 -7.11 -11.12 2.88
C HIS A 56 -8.28 -10.39 2.22
N LEU A 57 -9.31 -11.10 1.78
CA LEU A 57 -10.52 -10.52 1.19
C LEU A 57 -11.19 -9.49 2.11
N ILE A 58 -11.30 -9.80 3.40
CA ILE A 58 -11.88 -8.87 4.39
C ILE A 58 -11.08 -7.58 4.45
N VAL A 59 -9.74 -7.67 4.51
CA VAL A 59 -8.86 -6.49 4.58
C VAL A 59 -8.95 -5.67 3.29
N VAL A 60 -8.96 -6.31 2.12
CA VAL A 60 -9.10 -5.62 0.83
C VAL A 60 -10.42 -4.85 0.74
N ILE A 61 -11.53 -5.47 1.16
CA ILE A 61 -12.84 -4.80 1.15
C ILE A 61 -12.85 -3.59 2.09
N ILE A 62 -12.32 -3.73 3.31
CA ILE A 62 -12.22 -2.61 4.26
C ILE A 62 -11.38 -1.46 3.68
N THR A 63 -10.27 -1.79 3.04
CA THR A 63 -9.40 -0.80 2.40
C THR A 63 -10.10 -0.07 1.26
N LEU A 64 -10.81 -0.79 0.39
CA LEU A 64 -11.59 -0.17 -0.69
C LEU A 64 -12.67 0.77 -0.16
N LEU A 65 -13.40 0.36 0.88
CA LEU A 65 -14.40 1.21 1.52
C LEU A 65 -13.77 2.47 2.15
N HIS A 66 -12.58 2.32 2.73
CA HIS A 66 -11.83 3.46 3.24
C HIS A 66 -11.45 4.44 2.13
N TRP A 67 -10.88 3.95 1.01
CA TRP A 67 -10.50 4.81 -0.12
C TRP A 67 -11.70 5.55 -0.72
N ILE A 68 -12.81 4.84 -0.95
CA ILE A 68 -14.04 5.45 -1.48
C ILE A 68 -14.55 6.58 -0.57
N LYS A 69 -14.47 6.39 0.76
CA LYS A 69 -14.89 7.41 1.72
C LYS A 69 -13.91 8.54 1.94
N ASN A 70 -12.64 8.34 1.57
CA ASN A 70 -11.55 9.28 1.77
C ASN A 70 -11.05 9.89 0.45
N ASP A 71 -11.95 10.10 -0.51
CA ASP A 71 -11.65 10.71 -1.81
C ASP A 71 -10.47 10.02 -2.55
N ASP A 72 -10.50 8.70 -2.60
CA ASP A 72 -9.46 7.87 -3.20
C ASP A 72 -8.08 8.01 -2.55
N LYS A 73 -8.01 8.38 -1.27
CA LYS A 73 -6.76 8.58 -0.54
C LYS A 73 -6.56 7.55 0.56
N CYS A 74 -5.32 7.16 0.76
CA CYS A 74 -4.92 6.30 1.88
C CYS A 74 -4.56 7.16 3.10
N PHE A 75 -5.21 6.90 4.24
CA PHE A 75 -4.93 7.59 5.49
C PHE A 75 -3.45 7.50 5.93
N LEU A 76 -2.84 6.32 5.78
CA LEU A 76 -1.43 6.13 6.14
C LEU A 76 -0.49 6.97 5.27
N THR A 77 -0.81 7.12 3.98
CA THR A 77 -0.05 8.00 3.08
C THR A 77 -0.21 9.46 3.48
N GLU A 78 -1.43 9.91 3.75
CA GLU A 78 -1.67 11.29 4.21
C GLU A 78 -0.92 11.57 5.52
N TRP A 79 -0.96 10.63 6.46
CA TRP A 79 -0.28 10.76 7.74
C TRP A 79 1.24 10.79 7.59
N SER A 80 1.84 9.86 6.84
CA SER A 80 3.29 9.87 6.60
C SER A 80 3.74 11.12 5.86
N ASN A 81 2.99 11.57 4.85
CA ASN A 81 3.30 12.76 4.09
C ASN A 81 3.23 14.03 4.94
N SER A 82 2.27 14.13 5.86
CA SER A 82 2.17 15.28 6.77
C SER A 82 3.38 15.43 7.70
N ILE A 83 4.05 14.32 8.01
CA ILE A 83 5.24 14.30 8.87
C ILE A 83 6.52 14.44 8.05
N CYS A 84 6.61 13.72 6.93
CA CYS A 84 7.82 13.70 6.10
C CYS A 84 7.96 14.96 5.22
N TYR A 85 6.83 15.52 4.80
CA TYR A 85 6.79 16.63 3.83
C TYR A 85 5.79 17.71 4.27
N PRO A 86 5.99 18.34 5.43
CA PRO A 86 5.02 19.30 5.98
C PRO A 86 4.82 20.55 5.11
N GLU A 87 5.78 20.86 4.23
CA GLU A 87 5.70 21.96 3.27
C GLU A 87 4.75 21.69 2.09
N TYR A 88 4.37 20.45 1.85
CA TYR A 88 3.44 20.09 0.79
C TYR A 88 2.01 20.06 1.34
N THR A 89 1.21 21.03 0.91
CA THR A 89 -0.22 21.14 1.29
C THR A 89 -1.13 20.25 0.46
N GLU A 90 -0.66 19.78 -0.70
CA GLU A 90 -1.43 18.92 -1.59
C GLU A 90 -1.06 17.45 -1.43
N TYR A 91 -2.08 16.58 -1.53
CA TYR A 91 -1.89 15.14 -1.56
C TYR A 91 -1.15 14.74 -2.85
N LYS A 92 0.06 14.19 -2.71
CA LYS A 92 0.92 13.83 -3.85
C LYS A 92 0.84 12.34 -4.23
N GLY A 93 -0.30 11.74 -4.02
CA GLY A 93 -0.53 10.34 -4.38
C GLY A 93 -0.12 9.36 -3.28
N PHE A 94 -0.22 8.10 -3.60
CA PHE A 94 0.12 7.02 -2.70
C PHE A 94 1.62 6.72 -2.73
N ASN A 95 2.19 6.44 -1.57
CA ASN A 95 3.54 5.93 -1.45
C ASN A 95 3.54 4.42 -1.71
N ASP A 96 3.19 4.01 -2.91
CA ASP A 96 3.00 2.64 -3.33
C ASP A 96 3.66 2.33 -4.68
N PHE A 97 3.33 1.21 -5.29
CA PHE A 97 3.82 0.81 -6.59
C PHE A 97 3.55 1.83 -7.69
N SER A 98 2.42 2.52 -7.65
CA SER A 98 2.07 3.51 -8.67
C SER A 98 3.09 4.64 -8.72
N ARG A 99 3.58 5.07 -7.55
CA ARG A 99 4.62 6.08 -7.43
C ARG A 99 5.98 5.55 -7.91
N MET A 100 6.34 4.33 -7.53
CA MET A 100 7.59 3.70 -7.98
C MET A 100 7.65 3.53 -9.50
N LEU A 101 6.50 3.22 -10.13
CA LEU A 101 6.40 3.01 -11.57
C LEU A 101 6.14 4.31 -12.35
N GLY A 102 5.99 5.46 -11.69
CA GLY A 102 5.71 6.72 -12.34
C GLY A 102 4.32 6.83 -12.99
N ILE A 103 3.36 6.05 -12.52
CA ILE A 103 1.98 6.00 -13.05
C ILE A 103 0.94 6.60 -12.10
N GLN A 104 1.38 7.48 -11.22
CA GLN A 104 0.52 8.12 -10.22
C GLN A 104 -0.69 8.86 -10.79
N ASP A 105 -0.53 9.42 -11.99
CA ASP A 105 -1.59 10.11 -12.73
C ASP A 105 -2.74 9.18 -13.14
N LYS A 106 -2.48 7.88 -13.27
CA LYS A 106 -3.46 6.84 -13.60
C LYS A 106 -4.06 6.16 -12.37
N TYR A 107 -3.53 6.44 -11.21
CA TYR A 107 -4.13 6.08 -9.95
C TYR A 107 -5.36 7.01 -9.69
N PRO A 108 -6.46 6.57 -9.12
CA PRO A 108 -6.70 5.26 -8.50
C PRO A 108 -7.19 4.17 -9.46
N THR A 109 -7.49 4.48 -10.72
CA THR A 109 -8.16 3.57 -11.65
C THR A 109 -7.45 2.22 -11.76
N ILE A 110 -6.13 2.21 -11.95
CA ILE A 110 -5.35 0.96 -12.07
C ILE A 110 -5.43 0.14 -10.77
N SER A 111 -5.33 0.78 -9.63
CA SER A 111 -5.41 0.10 -8.32
C SER A 111 -6.78 -0.53 -8.11
N TYR A 112 -7.87 0.13 -8.45
CA TYR A 112 -9.22 -0.44 -8.36
C TYR A 112 -9.41 -1.65 -9.27
N TYR A 113 -8.92 -1.62 -10.50
CA TYR A 113 -8.96 -2.78 -11.41
C TYR A 113 -8.16 -3.96 -10.86
N TYR A 114 -6.96 -3.69 -10.37
CA TYR A 114 -6.13 -4.75 -9.78
C TYR A 114 -6.77 -5.35 -8.53
N LEU A 115 -7.32 -4.54 -7.64
CA LEU A 115 -8.01 -5.04 -6.44
C LEU A 115 -9.31 -5.79 -6.80
N GLY A 116 -10.00 -5.40 -7.85
CA GLY A 116 -11.10 -6.19 -8.39
C GLY A 116 -10.65 -7.60 -8.81
N PHE A 117 -9.53 -7.70 -9.51
CA PHE A 117 -8.92 -8.99 -9.84
C PHE A 117 -8.54 -9.80 -8.59
N VAL A 118 -7.93 -9.17 -7.60
CA VAL A 118 -7.54 -9.82 -6.33
C VAL A 118 -8.75 -10.34 -5.56
N ILE A 119 -9.85 -9.58 -5.52
CA ILE A 119 -11.12 -10.03 -4.92
C ILE A 119 -11.65 -11.28 -5.61
N LEU A 120 -11.67 -11.29 -6.94
CA LEU A 120 -12.10 -12.47 -7.72
C LEU A 120 -11.19 -13.68 -7.46
N TYR A 121 -9.89 -13.45 -7.36
CA TYR A 121 -8.94 -14.50 -7.02
C TYR A 121 -9.22 -15.10 -5.64
N ASP A 122 -9.41 -14.27 -4.62
CA ASP A 122 -9.70 -14.71 -3.25
C ASP A 122 -11.02 -15.49 -3.18
N LEU A 123 -12.07 -14.99 -3.83
CA LEU A 123 -13.37 -15.67 -3.91
C LEU A 123 -13.27 -17.05 -4.55
N ASN A 124 -12.41 -17.24 -5.53
CA ASN A 124 -12.17 -18.54 -6.16
C ASN A 124 -11.37 -19.50 -5.26
N LYS A 125 -10.70 -19.00 -4.22
CA LYS A 125 -9.89 -19.79 -3.29
C LYS A 125 -10.59 -20.14 -1.98
N ILE A 126 -11.68 -19.46 -1.68
CA ILE A 126 -12.54 -19.74 -0.52
C ILE A 126 -13.53 -20.85 -0.87
#